data_f7ce6535bf7ae8307243ce4f14dc800b
#
_entry.id   f7ce6535bf7ae8307243ce4f14dc800b
#
_cell.length_a   1.000
_cell.length_b   1.000
_cell.length_c   1.000
_cell.angle_alpha   90.00
_cell.angle_beta   90.00
_cell.angle_gamma   90.00
#
_symmetry.space_group_name_H-M   'P 1'
#
loop_
_entity.id
_entity.type
_entity.pdbx_description
1 polymer ?
#
loop_
_entity_poly.entity_id
_entity_poly.type
_entity_poly.pdbx_seq_one_letter_code
_entity_poly.pdbx_strand_id
1 'polypeptide(L)'
;QLWNAHNPFRAVLLCADGHMVIWDYKNAPFLSCFNPLVREVRAGADLFYFDRGDKVDDAARAFAGEVSSLLAEHAPGLTRLAIDKPMLHAHWALAAAGFTITEGEEVTEKARAVKCPDEIRAMRCAVHACEAAMAGMEAYARTAIPRGGVTENDVWAVLHAENIRRGGEWIETRLLTSGPRTNPWFQECGPREIGTNEILAFDTDLIGTYGICCDMSRTWWIGTDRPRPDMVDAMRHAHEHIMVNMEMLKPGATVPELSAGCHVLRPEFQKQKYGCLM
;
A
#
# COMPACT_ATOMS: atom_id res chain seq x y z
N GLN A 1 -14.33 11.13 -3.04
CA GLN A 1 -13.64 9.89 -2.58
C GLN A 1 -14.67 8.83 -2.25
N LEU A 2 -14.46 7.63 -2.72
CA LEU A 2 -15.27 6.48 -2.36
C LEU A 2 -14.81 5.96 -1.00
N TRP A 3 -15.77 5.55 -0.17
CA TRP A 3 -15.44 4.89 1.08
C TRP A 3 -14.64 3.61 0.84
N ASN A 4 -13.45 3.54 1.41
CA ASN A 4 -12.58 2.38 1.35
C ASN A 4 -12.71 1.58 2.64
N ALA A 5 -13.21 0.37 2.56
CA ALA A 5 -13.39 -0.50 3.71
C ALA A 5 -12.21 -1.48 3.83
N HIS A 6 -11.68 -1.63 5.03
CA HIS A 6 -10.65 -2.64 5.32
C HIS A 6 -11.18 -4.07 5.19
N ASN A 7 -12.47 -4.26 5.48
CA ASN A 7 -13.10 -5.56 5.34
C ASN A 7 -13.55 -5.79 3.89
N PRO A 8 -13.58 -7.05 3.43
CA PRO A 8 -13.94 -7.41 2.05
C PRO A 8 -15.46 -7.35 1.83
N PHE A 9 -16.04 -6.17 1.98
CA PHE A 9 -17.47 -5.96 1.77
C PHE A 9 -17.89 -6.00 0.31
N ARG A 10 -16.92 -5.81 -0.61
CA ARG A 10 -17.19 -5.74 -2.04
C ARG A 10 -16.59 -6.92 -2.77
N ALA A 11 -17.33 -7.40 -3.75
CA ALA A 11 -16.81 -8.29 -4.79
C ALA A 11 -17.05 -7.66 -6.15
N VAL A 12 -16.16 -7.91 -7.09
CA VAL A 12 -16.28 -7.44 -8.47
C VAL A 12 -16.09 -8.62 -9.40
N LEU A 13 -16.98 -8.76 -10.38
CA LEU A 13 -16.82 -9.69 -11.48
C LEU A 13 -16.67 -8.90 -12.78
N LEU A 14 -15.61 -9.16 -13.51
CA LEU A 14 -15.41 -8.68 -14.87
C LEU A 14 -15.52 -9.86 -15.82
N CYS A 15 -16.54 -9.85 -16.65
CA CYS A 15 -16.78 -10.88 -17.66
C CYS A 15 -15.92 -10.64 -18.92
N ALA A 16 -15.76 -11.68 -19.74
CA ALA A 16 -14.93 -11.62 -20.95
C ALA A 16 -15.43 -10.64 -22.01
N ASP A 17 -16.72 -10.34 -22.03
CA ASP A 17 -17.35 -9.34 -22.89
C ASP A 17 -17.23 -7.89 -22.39
N GLY A 18 -16.59 -7.71 -21.21
CA GLY A 18 -16.44 -6.42 -20.55
C GLY A 18 -17.59 -6.02 -19.62
N HIS A 19 -18.60 -6.91 -19.44
CA HIS A 19 -19.65 -6.66 -18.45
C HIS A 19 -19.06 -6.71 -17.03
N MET A 20 -19.20 -5.60 -16.30
CA MET A 20 -18.68 -5.46 -14.93
C MET A 20 -19.83 -5.38 -13.95
N VAL A 21 -19.84 -6.31 -12.99
CA VAL A 21 -20.80 -6.36 -11.90
C VAL A 21 -20.06 -6.10 -10.58
N ILE A 22 -20.65 -5.31 -9.70
CA ILE A 22 -20.15 -5.11 -8.34
C ILE A 22 -21.23 -5.50 -7.33
N TRP A 23 -20.87 -6.34 -6.38
CA TRP A 23 -21.59 -6.50 -5.14
C TRP A 23 -21.10 -5.44 -4.18
N ASP A 24 -21.83 -4.34 -4.07
CA ASP A 24 -21.46 -3.22 -3.21
C ASP A 24 -21.97 -3.41 -1.79
N TYR A 25 -21.40 -2.64 -0.87
CA TYR A 25 -21.81 -2.68 0.53
C TYR A 25 -23.32 -2.34 0.63
N LYS A 26 -24.07 -3.22 1.24
CA LYS A 26 -25.55 -3.17 1.28
C LYS A 26 -26.15 -1.85 1.81
N ASN A 27 -25.41 -1.15 2.67
CA ASN A 27 -25.83 0.13 3.23
C ASN A 27 -25.38 1.34 2.42
N ALA A 28 -24.54 1.15 1.40
CA ALA A 28 -24.01 2.22 0.56
C ALA A 28 -23.89 1.81 -0.92
N PRO A 29 -24.94 1.24 -1.54
CA PRO A 29 -24.87 0.76 -2.93
C PRO A 29 -24.72 1.88 -3.95
N PHE A 30 -24.99 3.13 -3.55
CA PHE A 30 -24.88 4.31 -4.39
C PHE A 30 -23.42 4.70 -4.73
N LEU A 31 -22.43 4.20 -4.01
CA LEU A 31 -21.03 4.55 -4.24
C LEU A 31 -20.53 4.07 -5.60
N SER A 32 -21.02 2.94 -6.08
CA SER A 32 -20.62 2.37 -7.37
C SER A 32 -21.10 3.16 -8.58
N CYS A 33 -22.12 4.02 -8.44
CA CYS A 33 -22.65 4.84 -9.54
C CYS A 33 -21.64 5.86 -10.09
N PHE A 34 -20.59 6.17 -9.33
CA PHE A 34 -19.53 7.07 -9.77
C PHE A 34 -18.51 6.41 -10.71
N ASN A 35 -18.56 5.09 -10.87
CA ASN A 35 -17.69 4.37 -11.80
C ASN A 35 -18.47 4.02 -13.09
N PRO A 36 -18.16 4.68 -14.22
CA PRO A 36 -18.90 4.47 -15.47
C PRO A 36 -18.69 3.07 -16.10
N LEU A 37 -17.71 2.31 -15.63
CA LEU A 37 -17.44 0.95 -16.10
C LEU A 37 -18.35 -0.08 -15.47
N VAL A 38 -18.91 0.20 -14.28
CA VAL A 38 -19.85 -0.70 -13.61
C VAL A 38 -21.16 -0.72 -14.39
N ARG A 39 -21.57 -1.91 -14.82
CA ARG A 39 -22.82 -2.13 -15.57
C ARG A 39 -23.96 -2.56 -14.70
N GLU A 40 -23.64 -3.30 -13.63
CA GLU A 40 -24.64 -3.81 -12.69
C GLU A 40 -24.14 -3.67 -11.26
N VAL A 41 -25.04 -3.27 -10.36
CA VAL A 41 -24.77 -3.18 -8.92
C VAL A 41 -25.71 -4.13 -8.20
N ARG A 42 -25.16 -5.00 -7.37
CA ARG A 42 -25.90 -5.93 -6.52
C ARG A 42 -25.69 -5.63 -5.05
N ALA A 43 -26.58 -6.11 -4.19
CA ALA A 43 -26.39 -6.07 -2.74
C ALA A 43 -25.18 -6.94 -2.35
N GLY A 44 -24.46 -6.55 -1.30
CA GLY A 44 -23.18 -7.13 -0.90
C GLY A 44 -23.14 -8.65 -0.90
N ALA A 45 -21.99 -9.19 -1.25
CA ALA A 45 -21.76 -10.63 -1.33
C ALA A 45 -21.77 -11.33 0.04
N ASP A 46 -21.49 -10.59 1.11
CA ASP A 46 -21.56 -11.05 2.52
C ASP A 46 -20.74 -12.34 2.77
N LEU A 47 -19.50 -12.39 2.30
CA LEU A 47 -18.68 -13.60 2.20
C LEU A 47 -17.85 -13.92 3.43
N PHE A 48 -18.05 -13.25 4.55
CA PHE A 48 -17.27 -13.45 5.76
C PHE A 48 -18.12 -13.51 7.04
N TYR A 49 -17.57 -14.16 8.05
CA TYR A 49 -18.30 -14.51 9.27
C TYR A 49 -18.86 -13.29 10.02
N PHE A 50 -18.11 -12.19 10.10
CA PHE A 50 -18.55 -10.98 10.80
C PHE A 50 -19.88 -10.43 10.26
N ASP A 51 -20.15 -10.58 8.97
CA ASP A 51 -21.34 -10.04 8.33
C ASP A 51 -22.52 -11.02 8.36
N ARG A 52 -22.27 -12.32 8.33
CA ARG A 52 -23.30 -13.37 8.22
C ARG A 52 -23.36 -14.37 9.38
N GLY A 53 -22.35 -14.40 10.24
CA GLY A 53 -22.27 -15.42 11.29
C GLY A 53 -22.33 -16.82 10.70
N ASP A 54 -23.07 -17.70 11.35
CA ASP A 54 -23.21 -19.11 10.96
C ASP A 54 -23.90 -19.33 9.58
N LYS A 55 -24.40 -18.26 8.95
CA LYS A 55 -25.01 -18.30 7.62
C LYS A 55 -24.07 -17.92 6.49
N VAL A 56 -22.77 -17.82 6.75
CA VAL A 56 -21.80 -17.43 5.73
C VAL A 56 -21.72 -18.42 4.56
N ASP A 57 -21.94 -19.71 4.82
CA ASP A 57 -21.98 -20.74 3.77
C ASP A 57 -23.22 -20.59 2.86
N ASP A 58 -24.36 -20.21 3.42
CA ASP A 58 -25.56 -19.92 2.64
C ASP A 58 -25.36 -18.71 1.73
N ALA A 59 -24.75 -17.66 2.27
CA ALA A 59 -24.41 -16.46 1.51
C ALA A 59 -23.42 -16.76 0.38
N ALA A 60 -22.39 -17.56 0.66
CA ALA A 60 -21.42 -17.97 -0.36
C ALA A 60 -22.03 -18.81 -1.48
N ARG A 61 -22.96 -19.72 -1.14
CA ARG A 61 -23.73 -20.49 -2.15
C ARG A 61 -24.61 -19.57 -3.01
N ALA A 62 -25.30 -18.62 -2.39
CA ALA A 62 -26.11 -17.65 -3.12
C ALA A 62 -25.23 -16.82 -4.09
N PHE A 63 -24.12 -16.31 -3.61
CA PHE A 63 -23.13 -15.58 -4.43
C PHE A 63 -22.63 -16.43 -5.61
N ALA A 64 -22.27 -17.69 -5.38
CA ALA A 64 -21.84 -18.61 -6.44
C ALA A 64 -22.93 -18.85 -7.49
N GLY A 65 -24.19 -18.91 -7.05
CA GLY A 65 -25.36 -19.00 -7.96
C GLY A 65 -25.52 -17.75 -8.83
N GLU A 66 -25.33 -16.57 -8.25
CA GLU A 66 -25.35 -15.30 -9.00
C GLU A 66 -24.20 -15.22 -10.01
N VAL A 67 -22.98 -15.58 -9.63
CA VAL A 67 -21.82 -15.66 -10.53
C VAL A 67 -22.10 -16.65 -11.67
N SER A 68 -22.67 -17.81 -11.38
CA SER A 68 -23.03 -18.81 -12.40
C SER A 68 -24.02 -18.24 -13.43
N SER A 69 -25.05 -17.53 -12.96
CA SER A 69 -26.04 -16.91 -13.84
C SER A 69 -25.42 -15.84 -14.73
N LEU A 70 -24.58 -14.98 -14.18
CA LEU A 70 -23.86 -13.94 -14.93
C LEU A 70 -22.93 -14.53 -15.98
N LEU A 71 -22.18 -15.57 -15.64
CA LEU A 71 -21.27 -16.20 -16.60
C LEU A 71 -22.01 -17.00 -17.67
N ALA A 72 -23.18 -17.57 -17.38
CA ALA A 72 -24.02 -18.18 -18.39
C ALA A 72 -24.49 -17.16 -19.44
N GLU A 73 -24.73 -15.91 -19.06
CA GLU A 73 -25.16 -14.82 -19.93
C GLU A 73 -23.97 -14.15 -20.66
N HIS A 74 -22.93 -13.73 -19.91
CA HIS A 74 -21.86 -12.88 -20.41
C HIS A 74 -20.59 -13.62 -20.82
N ALA A 75 -20.47 -14.90 -20.49
CA ALA A 75 -19.31 -15.73 -20.81
C ALA A 75 -19.70 -17.20 -20.99
N PRO A 76 -20.66 -17.54 -21.85
CA PRO A 76 -21.21 -18.88 -21.96
C PRO A 76 -20.14 -19.93 -22.25
N GLY A 77 -20.18 -21.02 -21.48
CA GLY A 77 -19.22 -22.13 -21.62
C GLY A 77 -17.88 -21.92 -20.88
N LEU A 78 -17.64 -20.77 -20.31
CA LEU A 78 -16.45 -20.55 -19.47
C LEU A 78 -16.66 -21.11 -18.07
N THR A 79 -15.71 -21.94 -17.62
CA THR A 79 -15.71 -22.56 -16.29
C THR A 79 -14.51 -22.19 -15.44
N ARG A 80 -13.61 -21.34 -15.96
CA ARG A 80 -12.43 -20.87 -15.26
C ARG A 80 -12.66 -19.47 -14.71
N LEU A 81 -12.33 -19.27 -13.42
CA LEU A 81 -12.33 -18.00 -12.74
C LEU A 81 -10.94 -17.70 -12.21
N ALA A 82 -10.38 -16.55 -12.56
CA ALA A 82 -9.22 -15.98 -11.90
C ALA A 82 -9.70 -15.07 -10.77
N ILE A 83 -9.29 -15.33 -9.54
CA ILE A 83 -9.77 -14.60 -8.35
C ILE A 83 -8.59 -14.06 -7.56
N ASP A 84 -8.64 -12.77 -7.28
CA ASP A 84 -7.72 -12.10 -6.38
C ASP A 84 -8.26 -12.17 -4.94
N LYS A 85 -7.49 -12.73 -4.02
CA LYS A 85 -7.76 -12.82 -2.57
C LYS A 85 -9.17 -13.34 -2.22
N PRO A 86 -9.53 -14.56 -2.62
CA PRO A 86 -10.85 -15.11 -2.32
C PRO A 86 -11.03 -15.38 -0.83
N MET A 87 -12.21 -15.08 -0.31
CA MET A 87 -12.65 -15.63 0.96
C MET A 87 -12.88 -17.15 0.81
N LEU A 88 -12.47 -17.95 1.81
CA LEU A 88 -12.52 -19.42 1.72
C LEU A 88 -13.92 -19.95 1.42
N HIS A 89 -14.96 -19.42 2.07
CA HIS A 89 -16.35 -19.84 1.83
C HIS A 89 -16.77 -19.57 0.38
N ALA A 90 -16.37 -18.43 -0.20
CA ALA A 90 -16.61 -18.12 -1.61
C ALA A 90 -15.86 -19.08 -2.54
N HIS A 91 -14.59 -19.37 -2.24
CA HIS A 91 -13.79 -20.32 -3.01
C HIS A 91 -14.46 -21.69 -3.05
N TRP A 92 -14.86 -22.22 -1.90
CA TRP A 92 -15.51 -23.53 -1.82
C TRP A 92 -16.86 -23.57 -2.55
N ALA A 93 -17.67 -22.52 -2.41
CA ALA A 93 -18.97 -22.46 -3.06
C ALA A 93 -18.84 -22.37 -4.60
N LEU A 94 -17.90 -21.57 -5.10
CA LEU A 94 -17.62 -21.45 -6.54
C LEU A 94 -17.05 -22.77 -7.11
N ALA A 95 -16.14 -23.42 -6.41
CA ALA A 95 -15.64 -24.73 -6.80
C ALA A 95 -16.75 -25.79 -6.84
N ALA A 96 -17.63 -25.81 -5.84
CA ALA A 96 -18.79 -26.69 -5.79
C ALA A 96 -19.82 -26.39 -6.89
N ALA A 97 -19.90 -25.13 -7.36
CA ALA A 97 -20.70 -24.74 -8.52
C ALA A 97 -20.08 -25.15 -9.88
N GLY A 98 -18.92 -25.80 -9.88
CA GLY A 98 -18.26 -26.34 -11.07
C GLY A 98 -17.19 -25.45 -11.69
N PHE A 99 -16.79 -24.38 -11.02
CA PHE A 99 -15.71 -23.51 -11.52
C PHE A 99 -14.32 -24.04 -11.14
N THR A 100 -13.40 -23.95 -12.08
CA THR A 100 -11.98 -24.10 -11.82
C THR A 100 -11.41 -22.76 -11.39
N ILE A 101 -11.01 -22.66 -10.14
CA ILE A 101 -10.45 -21.41 -9.59
C ILE A 101 -8.96 -21.35 -9.88
N THR A 102 -8.50 -20.22 -10.37
CA THR A 102 -7.09 -19.91 -10.65
C THR A 102 -6.69 -18.60 -9.94
N GLU A 103 -5.40 -18.44 -9.75
CA GLU A 103 -4.84 -17.20 -9.17
C GLU A 103 -5.15 -16.00 -10.09
N GLY A 104 -5.67 -14.94 -9.49
CA GLY A 104 -6.05 -13.71 -10.20
C GLY A 104 -5.15 -12.51 -9.88
N GLU A 105 -4.40 -12.53 -8.78
CA GLU A 105 -3.55 -11.42 -8.36
C GLU A 105 -2.50 -11.08 -9.42
N GLU A 106 -1.85 -12.08 -10.03
CA GLU A 106 -0.89 -11.85 -11.10
C GLU A 106 -1.48 -11.07 -12.28
N VAL A 107 -2.73 -11.36 -12.65
CA VAL A 107 -3.41 -10.68 -13.75
C VAL A 107 -3.68 -9.22 -13.41
N THR A 108 -4.18 -8.96 -12.20
CA THR A 108 -4.47 -7.59 -11.73
C THR A 108 -3.20 -6.78 -11.53
N GLU A 109 -2.14 -7.36 -10.97
CA GLU A 109 -0.83 -6.72 -10.83
C GLU A 109 -0.22 -6.35 -12.19
N LYS A 110 -0.23 -7.28 -13.16
CA LYS A 110 0.24 -6.99 -14.52
C LYS A 110 -0.58 -5.91 -15.23
N ALA A 111 -1.90 -5.89 -15.00
CA ALA A 111 -2.77 -4.88 -15.58
C ALA A 111 -2.46 -3.46 -15.05
N ARG A 112 -2.07 -3.32 -13.78
CA ARG A 112 -1.70 -2.01 -13.19
C ARG A 112 -0.22 -1.69 -13.26
N ALA A 113 0.65 -2.59 -13.72
CA ALA A 113 2.09 -2.33 -13.81
C ALA A 113 2.42 -1.18 -14.76
N VAL A 114 1.77 -1.12 -15.92
CA VAL A 114 1.97 -0.05 -16.91
C VAL A 114 0.95 1.06 -16.68
N LYS A 115 1.44 2.25 -16.33
CA LYS A 115 0.60 3.41 -16.00
C LYS A 115 0.29 4.25 -17.23
N CYS A 116 -0.97 4.66 -17.36
CA CYS A 116 -1.38 5.63 -18.36
C CYS A 116 -0.95 7.08 -17.95
N PRO A 117 -1.04 8.07 -18.86
CA PRO A 117 -0.66 9.44 -18.54
C PRO A 117 -1.41 10.06 -17.37
N ASP A 118 -2.67 9.68 -17.15
CA ASP A 118 -3.48 10.20 -16.03
C ASP A 118 -3.01 9.59 -14.70
N GLU A 119 -2.69 8.31 -14.68
CA GLU A 119 -2.11 7.65 -13.51
C GLU A 119 -0.74 8.24 -13.16
N ILE A 120 0.10 8.54 -14.15
CA ILE A 120 1.38 9.25 -13.91
C ILE A 120 1.15 10.63 -13.29
N ARG A 121 0.11 11.36 -13.73
CA ARG A 121 -0.25 12.65 -13.10
C ARG A 121 -0.71 12.45 -11.65
N ALA A 122 -1.53 11.44 -11.40
CA ALA A 122 -1.97 11.11 -10.04
C ALA A 122 -0.79 10.70 -9.14
N MET A 123 0.14 9.91 -9.63
CA MET A 123 1.37 9.56 -8.91
C MET A 123 2.20 10.81 -8.55
N ARG A 124 2.35 11.74 -9.47
CA ARG A 124 3.04 13.02 -9.19
C ARG A 124 2.36 13.82 -8.10
N CYS A 125 1.03 13.86 -8.08
CA CYS A 125 0.28 14.51 -7.00
C CYS A 125 0.51 13.82 -5.66
N ALA A 126 0.50 12.49 -5.61
CA ALA A 126 0.74 11.73 -4.39
C ALA A 126 2.16 11.94 -3.85
N VAL A 127 3.17 11.88 -4.73
CA VAL A 127 4.58 12.16 -4.39
C VAL A 127 4.72 13.56 -3.82
N HIS A 128 4.16 14.58 -4.49
CA HIS A 128 4.23 15.96 -4.01
C HIS A 128 3.53 16.13 -2.65
N ALA A 129 2.38 15.50 -2.44
CA ALA A 129 1.68 15.54 -1.16
C ALA A 129 2.52 14.88 -0.04
N CYS A 130 3.17 13.74 -0.33
CA CYS A 130 4.06 13.05 0.59
C CYS A 130 5.28 13.91 0.95
N GLU A 131 5.97 14.49 -0.03
CA GLU A 131 7.10 15.39 0.20
C GLU A 131 6.73 16.59 1.06
N ALA A 132 5.58 17.21 0.78
CA ALA A 132 5.09 18.32 1.59
C ALA A 132 4.70 17.88 3.01
N ALA A 133 4.15 16.68 3.18
CA ALA A 133 3.85 16.11 4.49
C ALA A 133 5.13 15.82 5.30
N MET A 134 6.14 15.24 4.66
CA MET A 134 7.46 15.02 5.28
C MET A 134 8.13 16.33 5.68
N ALA A 135 8.06 17.37 4.84
CA ALA A 135 8.61 18.69 5.18
C ALA A 135 7.91 19.30 6.41
N GLY A 136 6.58 19.16 6.51
CA GLY A 136 5.82 19.57 7.70
C GLY A 136 6.24 18.79 8.95
N MET A 137 6.41 17.50 8.83
CA MET A 137 6.89 16.63 9.91
C MET A 137 8.31 17.01 10.34
N GLU A 138 9.21 17.28 9.40
CA GLU A 138 10.58 17.72 9.68
C GLU A 138 10.61 19.05 10.43
N ALA A 139 9.85 20.03 9.96
CA ALA A 139 9.73 21.34 10.62
C ALA A 139 9.22 21.21 12.06
N TYR A 140 8.22 20.36 12.28
CA TYR A 140 7.74 20.07 13.64
C TYR A 140 8.82 19.40 14.49
N ALA A 141 9.44 18.34 14.01
CA ALA A 141 10.48 17.61 14.75
C ALA A 141 11.63 18.53 15.16
N ARG A 142 12.14 19.35 14.23
CA ARG A 142 13.25 20.29 14.52
C ARG A 142 12.90 21.40 15.48
N THR A 143 11.64 21.78 15.59
CA THR A 143 11.20 22.86 16.49
C THR A 143 10.69 22.37 17.83
N ALA A 144 10.04 21.22 17.88
CA ALA A 144 9.39 20.71 19.08
C ALA A 144 10.29 19.79 19.91
N ILE A 145 11.04 18.89 19.31
CA ILE A 145 11.91 17.94 20.03
C ILE A 145 12.92 18.65 20.94
N PRO A 146 13.61 19.74 20.54
CA PRO A 146 14.53 20.44 21.43
C PRO A 146 13.89 21.05 22.70
N ARG A 147 12.57 21.14 22.73
CA ARG A 147 11.83 21.65 23.91
C ARG A 147 11.48 20.56 24.92
N GLY A 148 11.68 19.27 24.53
CA GLY A 148 11.33 18.10 25.33
C GLY A 148 9.85 17.71 25.25
N GLY A 149 9.54 16.51 25.76
CA GLY A 149 8.19 16.00 25.85
C GLY A 149 7.53 15.55 24.53
N VAL A 150 8.29 15.44 23.44
CA VAL A 150 7.80 14.99 22.14
C VAL A 150 8.08 13.51 21.95
N THR A 151 7.06 12.74 21.67
CA THR A 151 7.16 11.31 21.43
C THR A 151 7.25 10.99 19.93
N GLU A 152 7.64 9.75 19.62
CA GLU A 152 7.60 9.24 18.24
C GLU A 152 6.18 9.31 17.66
N ASN A 153 5.15 9.02 18.48
CA ASN A 153 3.75 9.15 18.07
C ASN A 153 3.37 10.58 17.68
N ASP A 154 3.86 11.59 18.41
CA ASP A 154 3.55 12.99 18.11
C ASP A 154 4.11 13.40 16.74
N VAL A 155 5.33 12.97 16.43
CA VAL A 155 5.96 13.26 15.13
C VAL A 155 5.21 12.55 14.00
N TRP A 156 4.86 11.26 14.19
CA TRP A 156 4.11 10.50 13.20
C TRP A 156 2.71 11.07 12.93
N ALA A 157 2.05 11.56 13.97
CA ALA A 157 0.73 12.19 13.86
C ALA A 157 0.76 13.41 12.92
N VAL A 158 1.87 14.15 12.88
CA VAL A 158 2.03 15.27 11.94
C VAL A 158 2.02 14.81 10.49
N LEU A 159 2.77 13.75 10.17
CA LEU A 159 2.79 13.17 8.82
C LEU A 159 1.37 12.79 8.36
N HIS A 160 0.64 12.09 9.24
CA HIS A 160 -0.72 11.65 8.95
C HIS A 160 -1.66 12.84 8.73
N ALA A 161 -1.62 13.85 9.62
CA ALA A 161 -2.43 15.04 9.50
C ALA A 161 -2.13 15.82 8.19
N GLU A 162 -0.86 15.94 7.83
CA GLU A 162 -0.45 16.64 6.62
C GLU A 162 -0.84 15.87 5.34
N ASN A 163 -0.81 14.54 5.36
CA ASN A 163 -1.32 13.71 4.26
C ASN A 163 -2.82 13.92 4.06
N ILE A 164 -3.62 13.82 5.14
CA ILE A 164 -5.07 14.00 5.09
C ILE A 164 -5.44 15.42 4.59
N ARG A 165 -4.74 16.45 5.04
CA ARG A 165 -4.99 17.84 4.59
C ARG A 165 -4.80 18.02 3.09
N ARG A 166 -3.97 17.19 2.46
CA ARG A 166 -3.68 17.21 1.01
C ARG A 166 -4.52 16.21 0.20
N GLY A 167 -5.55 15.64 0.83
CA GLY A 167 -6.46 14.70 0.16
C GLY A 167 -5.93 13.26 0.10
N GLY A 168 -4.90 12.96 0.86
CA GLY A 168 -4.45 11.59 1.07
C GLY A 168 -5.42 10.82 1.96
N GLU A 169 -5.21 9.53 2.01
CA GLU A 169 -6.04 8.61 2.78
C GLU A 169 -5.34 8.21 4.08
N TRP A 170 -5.31 6.95 4.41
CA TRP A 170 -4.62 6.43 5.59
C TRP A 170 -3.15 6.07 5.28
N ILE A 171 -2.38 5.82 6.33
CA ILE A 171 -1.00 5.34 6.23
C ILE A 171 -0.99 3.88 6.71
N GLU A 172 -0.41 2.99 5.91
CA GLU A 172 -0.51 1.54 6.14
C GLU A 172 0.26 1.11 7.38
N THR A 173 1.43 1.69 7.61
CA THR A 173 2.30 1.40 8.75
C THR A 173 2.51 2.63 9.60
N ARG A 174 3.29 2.49 10.68
CA ARG A 174 3.75 3.61 11.51
C ARG A 174 5.26 3.52 11.72
N LEU A 175 5.97 3.21 10.63
CA LEU A 175 7.42 2.99 10.66
C LEU A 175 8.18 4.28 10.93
N LEU A 176 8.32 4.61 12.21
CA LEU A 176 9.14 5.70 12.70
C LEU A 176 9.78 5.31 14.03
N THR A 177 11.08 5.50 14.11
CA THR A 177 11.86 5.21 15.31
C THR A 177 12.92 6.26 15.56
N SER A 178 13.37 6.37 16.80
CA SER A 178 14.37 7.34 17.22
C SER A 178 15.49 6.72 18.06
N GLY A 179 16.67 7.32 17.99
CA GLY A 179 17.83 6.93 18.78
C GLY A 179 18.16 5.44 18.71
N PRO A 180 18.25 4.73 19.85
CA PRO A 180 18.61 3.31 19.86
C PRO A 180 17.59 2.40 19.19
N ARG A 181 16.34 2.85 19.00
CA ARG A 181 15.31 2.05 18.33
C ARG A 181 15.42 2.04 16.81
N THR A 182 16.33 2.81 16.21
CA THR A 182 16.56 2.79 14.76
C THR A 182 17.27 1.52 14.29
N ASN A 183 17.79 0.72 15.21
CA ASN A 183 18.36 -0.59 14.93
C ASN A 183 18.01 -1.58 16.07
N PRO A 184 17.37 -2.73 15.77
CA PRO A 184 16.96 -3.17 14.44
C PRO A 184 15.80 -2.36 13.87
N TRP A 185 15.75 -2.27 12.55
CA TRP A 185 14.67 -1.60 11.81
C TRP A 185 13.34 -2.37 11.88
N PHE A 186 12.28 -1.90 11.23
CA PHE A 186 10.92 -2.42 11.25
C PHE A 186 10.21 -2.34 12.61
N GLN A 187 10.41 -1.24 13.32
CA GLN A 187 9.67 -0.93 14.52
C GLN A 187 8.75 0.24 14.28
N GLU A 188 7.52 0.11 14.75
CA GLU A 188 6.54 1.20 14.68
C GLU A 188 6.79 2.26 15.77
N CYS A 189 6.30 3.47 15.51
CA CYS A 189 6.36 4.56 16.49
C CYS A 189 5.61 4.20 17.78
N GLY A 190 6.10 4.74 18.87
CA GLY A 190 5.60 4.47 20.21
C GLY A 190 5.61 5.71 21.11
N PRO A 191 5.36 5.52 22.42
CA PRO A 191 5.35 6.61 23.40
C PRO A 191 6.77 7.03 23.86
N ARG A 192 7.83 6.54 23.19
CA ARG A 192 9.19 6.95 23.53
C ARG A 192 9.34 8.44 23.26
N GLU A 193 9.79 9.19 24.26
CA GLU A 193 10.21 10.57 24.10
C GLU A 193 11.53 10.62 23.31
N ILE A 194 11.57 11.48 22.31
CA ILE A 194 12.72 11.65 21.42
C ILE A 194 13.69 12.63 22.06
N GLY A 195 14.94 12.19 22.25
CA GLY A 195 16.00 13.06 22.75
C GLY A 195 16.56 13.98 21.67
N THR A 196 17.25 15.04 22.12
CA THR A 196 18.11 15.84 21.24
C THR A 196 19.41 15.12 20.94
N ASN A 197 20.00 15.39 19.78
CA ASN A 197 21.21 14.72 19.28
C ASN A 197 21.01 13.22 19.05
N GLU A 198 19.85 12.89 18.50
CA GLU A 198 19.50 11.52 18.11
C GLU A 198 19.14 11.45 16.61
N ILE A 199 19.26 10.24 16.07
CA ILE A 199 18.68 9.90 14.77
C ILE A 199 17.16 9.76 14.92
N LEU A 200 16.43 10.28 13.93
CA LEU A 200 15.03 10.00 13.67
C LEU A 200 14.93 9.42 12.27
N ALA A 201 14.48 8.18 12.17
CA ALA A 201 14.34 7.46 10.91
C ALA A 201 12.91 7.00 10.70
N PHE A 202 12.41 7.06 9.47
CA PHE A 202 11.05 6.66 9.15
C PHE A 202 10.90 6.22 7.69
N ASP A 203 9.81 5.51 7.45
CA ASP A 203 9.33 5.08 6.15
C ASP A 203 7.84 5.41 6.03
N THR A 204 7.40 5.93 4.90
CA THR A 204 6.08 6.55 4.86
C THR A 204 4.95 5.58 4.60
N ASP A 205 5.10 4.57 3.75
CA ASP A 205 4.03 3.63 3.36
C ASP A 205 2.65 4.32 3.20
N LEU A 206 2.66 5.46 2.56
CA LEU A 206 1.57 6.43 2.60
C LEU A 206 0.62 6.21 1.44
N ILE A 207 -0.68 6.13 1.73
CA ILE A 207 -1.72 6.21 0.71
C ILE A 207 -2.07 7.67 0.48
N GLY A 208 -1.56 8.19 -0.63
CA GLY A 208 -1.72 9.59 -1.00
C GLY A 208 -3.02 9.88 -1.74
N THR A 209 -3.04 11.04 -2.40
CA THR A 209 -4.17 11.45 -3.24
C THR A 209 -4.47 10.43 -4.34
N TYR A 210 -5.75 10.24 -4.62
CA TYR A 210 -6.26 9.27 -5.60
C TYR A 210 -5.99 7.80 -5.26
N GLY A 211 -5.68 7.47 -4.01
CA GLY A 211 -5.35 6.11 -3.58
C GLY A 211 -4.01 5.60 -4.11
N ILE A 212 -3.11 6.49 -4.53
CA ILE A 212 -1.78 6.13 -5.01
C ILE A 212 -0.83 5.98 -3.81
N CYS A 213 -0.21 4.82 -3.72
CA CYS A 213 0.81 4.55 -2.70
C CYS A 213 2.07 5.36 -2.98
N CYS A 214 2.65 5.90 -1.91
CA CYS A 214 3.89 6.64 -1.96
C CYS A 214 4.75 6.24 -0.77
N ASP A 215 5.85 5.57 -1.07
CA ASP A 215 6.77 4.99 -0.10
C ASP A 215 8.12 5.70 -0.20
N MET A 216 8.46 6.46 0.84
CA MET A 216 9.68 7.26 0.91
C MET A 216 10.26 7.22 2.32
N SER A 217 11.53 6.89 2.41
CA SER A 217 12.27 6.90 3.67
C SER A 217 13.12 8.15 3.83
N ARG A 218 13.28 8.62 5.07
CA ARG A 218 14.27 9.64 5.44
C ARG A 218 14.87 9.32 6.79
N THR A 219 16.08 9.80 6.98
CA THR A 219 16.78 9.77 8.27
C THR A 219 17.29 11.16 8.58
N TRP A 220 16.89 11.69 9.72
CA TRP A 220 17.31 13.02 10.18
C TRP A 220 18.12 12.92 11.45
N TRP A 221 19.08 13.82 11.57
CA TRP A 221 19.72 14.13 12.84
C TRP A 221 18.99 15.31 13.47
N ILE A 222 18.49 15.10 14.70
CA ILE A 222 17.72 16.13 15.43
C ILE A 222 18.59 16.64 16.59
N GLY A 223 19.22 17.79 16.38
CA GLY A 223 20.05 18.40 17.42
C GLY A 223 21.04 19.41 16.86
N THR A 224 21.81 20.02 17.76
CA THR A 224 22.83 21.03 17.44
C THR A 224 24.24 20.45 17.34
N ASP A 225 24.49 19.31 17.98
CA ASP A 225 25.77 18.64 17.91
C ASP A 225 25.97 17.98 16.54
N ARG A 226 27.22 17.77 16.18
CA ARG A 226 27.52 17.04 14.95
C ARG A 226 27.24 15.56 15.15
N PRO A 227 26.59 14.87 14.18
CA PRO A 227 26.48 13.43 14.22
C PRO A 227 27.87 12.79 14.17
N ARG A 228 27.97 11.58 14.72
CA ARG A 228 29.23 10.83 14.69
C ARG A 228 29.71 10.59 13.27
N PRO A 229 31.02 10.54 13.03
CA PRO A 229 31.56 10.30 11.67
C PRO A 229 31.08 9.02 11.01
N ASP A 230 30.89 7.94 11.77
CA ASP A 230 30.39 6.67 11.28
C ASP A 230 28.92 6.77 10.77
N MET A 231 28.08 7.57 11.43
CA MET A 231 26.71 7.85 10.97
C MET A 231 26.70 8.65 9.67
N VAL A 232 27.57 9.65 9.56
CA VAL A 232 27.71 10.45 8.33
C VAL A 232 28.21 9.59 7.18
N ASP A 233 29.16 8.71 7.45
CA ASP A 233 29.72 7.80 6.44
C ASP A 233 28.67 6.79 5.98
N ALA A 234 27.89 6.20 6.89
CA ALA A 234 26.78 5.31 6.56
C ALA A 234 25.72 6.01 5.68
N MET A 235 25.38 7.26 6.00
CA MET A 235 24.44 8.06 5.21
C MET A 235 24.96 8.35 3.80
N ARG A 236 26.25 8.67 3.67
CA ARG A 236 26.87 8.86 2.35
C ARG A 236 26.81 7.58 1.52
N HIS A 237 27.11 6.44 2.12
CA HIS A 237 27.04 5.16 1.44
C HIS A 237 25.61 4.81 1.00
N ALA A 238 24.60 5.06 1.86
CA ALA A 238 23.20 4.89 1.50
C ALA A 238 22.79 5.81 0.33
N HIS A 239 23.20 7.07 0.36
CA HIS A 239 22.95 8.00 -0.73
C HIS A 239 23.62 7.55 -2.04
N GLU A 240 24.88 7.14 -1.99
CA GLU A 240 25.60 6.60 -3.14
C GLU A 240 24.89 5.39 -3.73
N HIS A 241 24.45 4.46 -2.86
CA HIS A 241 23.69 3.27 -3.25
C HIS A 241 22.41 3.65 -4.03
N ILE A 242 21.63 4.59 -3.52
CA ILE A 242 20.41 5.07 -4.18
C ILE A 242 20.75 5.69 -5.55
N MET A 243 21.71 6.61 -5.58
CA MET A 243 22.03 7.35 -6.81
C MET A 243 22.55 6.43 -7.92
N VAL A 244 23.44 5.50 -7.59
CA VAL A 244 23.99 4.53 -8.56
C VAL A 244 22.88 3.63 -9.10
N ASN A 245 21.99 3.13 -8.22
CA ASN A 245 20.91 2.25 -8.64
C ASN A 245 19.84 3.00 -9.47
N MET A 246 19.55 4.24 -9.15
CA MET A 246 18.62 5.07 -9.94
C MET A 246 19.11 5.28 -11.38
N GLU A 247 20.42 5.40 -11.61
CA GLU A 247 20.98 5.55 -12.96
C GLU A 247 20.76 4.34 -13.86
N MET A 248 20.50 3.18 -13.27
CA MET A 248 20.21 1.95 -14.01
C MET A 248 18.75 1.85 -14.47
N LEU A 249 17.84 2.63 -13.88
CA LEU A 249 16.41 2.63 -14.20
C LEU A 249 16.16 3.32 -15.55
N LYS A 250 16.35 2.58 -16.64
CA LYS A 250 16.19 3.08 -18.02
C LYS A 250 15.17 2.24 -18.78
N PRO A 251 14.50 2.81 -19.78
CA PRO A 251 13.64 2.03 -20.65
C PRO A 251 14.39 0.84 -21.28
N GLY A 252 13.81 -0.35 -21.15
CA GLY A 252 14.39 -1.60 -21.64
C GLY A 252 15.27 -2.35 -20.62
N ALA A 253 15.62 -1.74 -19.47
CA ALA A 253 16.31 -2.48 -18.41
C ALA A 253 15.39 -3.56 -17.81
N THR A 254 15.94 -4.74 -17.64
CA THR A 254 15.23 -5.87 -17.03
C THR A 254 15.56 -6.00 -15.54
N VAL A 255 14.65 -6.60 -14.76
CA VAL A 255 14.88 -6.83 -13.32
C VAL A 255 16.15 -7.66 -13.06
N PRO A 256 16.46 -8.73 -13.83
CA PRO A 256 17.74 -9.44 -13.68
C PRO A 256 18.98 -8.56 -13.91
N GLU A 257 18.94 -7.66 -14.90
CA GLU A 257 20.06 -6.73 -15.17
C GLU A 257 20.22 -5.72 -14.03
N LEU A 258 19.11 -5.16 -13.54
CA LEU A 258 19.12 -4.26 -12.38
C LEU A 258 19.68 -4.97 -11.14
N SER A 259 19.21 -6.19 -10.86
CA SER A 259 19.70 -6.97 -9.72
C SER A 259 21.17 -7.33 -9.81
N ALA A 260 21.65 -7.66 -11.01
CA ALA A 260 23.06 -8.00 -11.23
C ALA A 260 23.99 -6.76 -11.17
N GLY A 261 23.48 -5.59 -11.56
CA GLY A 261 24.22 -4.33 -11.60
C GLY A 261 24.13 -3.48 -10.34
N CYS A 262 23.34 -3.88 -9.35
CA CYS A 262 23.14 -3.12 -8.10
C CYS A 262 24.47 -2.75 -7.43
N HIS A 263 24.52 -1.54 -6.88
CA HIS A 263 25.63 -1.10 -6.05
C HIS A 263 25.90 -2.08 -4.90
N VAL A 264 27.14 -2.51 -4.78
CA VAL A 264 27.55 -3.49 -3.77
C VAL A 264 27.68 -2.83 -2.41
N LEU A 265 26.89 -3.29 -1.45
CA LEU A 265 26.98 -2.82 -0.07
C LEU A 265 28.31 -3.28 0.57
N ARG A 266 28.89 -2.42 1.38
CA ARG A 266 30.05 -2.76 2.21
C ARG A 266 29.69 -3.90 3.19
N PRO A 267 30.64 -4.81 3.52
CA PRO A 267 30.37 -5.99 4.36
C PRO A 267 29.73 -5.68 5.71
N GLU A 268 30.07 -4.56 6.32
CA GLU A 268 29.51 -4.12 7.61
C GLU A 268 28.01 -3.83 7.53
N PHE A 269 27.46 -3.48 6.36
CA PHE A 269 26.04 -3.19 6.15
C PHE A 269 25.24 -4.39 5.64
N GLN A 270 25.90 -5.47 5.24
CA GLN A 270 25.21 -6.63 4.65
C GLN A 270 24.46 -7.49 5.67
N LYS A 271 24.94 -7.51 6.93
CA LYS A 271 24.37 -8.37 7.98
C LYS A 271 23.01 -7.94 8.50
N GLN A 272 22.71 -6.66 8.41
CA GLN A 272 21.49 -6.04 8.95
C GLN A 272 20.81 -5.19 7.87
N LYS A 273 20.86 -5.66 6.65
CA LYS A 273 20.17 -5.01 5.55
C LYS A 273 18.68 -5.37 5.58
N TYR A 274 17.87 -4.36 5.61
CA TYR A 274 16.43 -4.44 5.44
C TYR A 274 16.04 -3.66 4.19
N GLY A 275 15.04 -4.15 3.49
CA GLY A 275 14.50 -3.48 2.33
C GLY A 275 15.05 -3.96 1.01
N CYS A 276 14.66 -3.25 -0.03
CA CYS A 276 14.87 -3.63 -1.41
C CYS A 276 16.34 -3.58 -1.82
N LEU A 277 16.69 -4.37 -2.80
CA LEU A 277 18.03 -4.42 -3.40
C LEU A 277 18.31 -3.28 -4.38
N MET A 278 17.28 -2.54 -4.74
CA MET A 278 17.41 -1.42 -5.66
C MET A 278 17.60 -0.12 -4.91
#